data_5a9c191f54709762ea9d419a1266326b
#
_entry.id   5a9c191f54709762ea9d419a1266326b
#
_cell.length_a   1.000
_cell.length_b   1.000
_cell.length_c   1.000
_cell.angle_alpha   90.00
_cell.angle_beta   90.00
_cell.angle_gamma   90.00
#
_symmetry.space_group_name_H-M   'P 1'
#
loop_
_entity.id
_entity.type
_entity.pdbx_description
1 polymer ?
#
loop_
_entity_poly.entity_id
_entity_poly.type
_entity_poly.pdbx_seq_one_letter_code
_entity_poly.pdbx_strand_id
1 'polypeptide(L)'
;MYRLESGATEAGFREYLIGSGKLLILCTEDAVPSRGNFQGGWQFYALNPRTGKWAVLNLFRPRRGVTPPRVVKTVNGACSFMKDVGFPAGIIPFGVGSGVETSKSGDMRFIGSVAFD
;
A
#
# COMPACT_ATOMS: atom_id res chain seq x y z
N MET A 1 -10.87 11.17 4.90
CA MET A 1 -10.84 9.88 5.62
C MET A 1 -11.05 8.74 4.64
N TYR A 2 -10.29 7.69 4.79
CA TYR A 2 -10.32 6.57 3.86
C TYR A 2 -11.36 5.54 4.29
N ARG A 3 -12.21 5.12 3.35
CA ARG A 3 -13.22 4.09 3.61
C ARG A 3 -12.69 2.76 3.13
N LEU A 4 -12.75 1.75 3.99
CA LEU A 4 -12.23 0.42 3.68
C LEU A 4 -13.32 -0.52 3.21
N GLU A 5 -12.94 -1.42 2.30
CA GLU A 5 -13.69 -2.62 1.98
C GLU A 5 -12.84 -3.86 2.27
N SER A 6 -13.35 -5.05 2.00
CA SER A 6 -12.60 -6.28 2.18
C SER A 6 -11.28 -6.24 1.43
N GLY A 7 -10.25 -6.87 2.01
CA GLY A 7 -8.95 -6.96 1.36
C GLY A 7 -9.02 -7.70 0.04
N ALA A 8 -8.07 -7.43 -0.84
CA ALA A 8 -8.03 -7.96 -2.19
C ALA A 8 -6.89 -8.95 -2.37
N THR A 9 -7.12 -9.95 -3.21
CA THR A 9 -6.05 -10.79 -3.76
C THR A 9 -5.13 -9.94 -4.63
N GLU A 10 -3.93 -10.43 -4.95
CA GLU A 10 -3.03 -9.69 -5.83
C GLU A 10 -3.68 -9.38 -7.18
N ALA A 11 -4.39 -10.33 -7.76
CA ALA A 11 -5.09 -10.13 -9.04
C ALA A 11 -6.16 -9.02 -8.94
N GLY A 12 -7.01 -9.08 -7.92
CA GLY A 12 -8.04 -8.05 -7.69
C GLY A 12 -7.43 -6.69 -7.38
N PHE A 13 -6.37 -6.67 -6.61
CA PHE A 13 -5.64 -5.44 -6.28
C PHE A 13 -5.09 -4.77 -7.56
N ARG A 14 -4.47 -5.54 -8.45
CA ARG A 14 -3.96 -5.04 -9.73
C ARG A 14 -5.07 -4.51 -10.63
N GLU A 15 -6.22 -5.17 -10.66
CA GLU A 15 -7.38 -4.70 -11.41
C GLU A 15 -7.86 -3.34 -10.89
N TYR A 16 -7.91 -3.15 -9.56
CA TYR A 16 -8.28 -1.87 -8.97
C TYR A 16 -7.29 -0.77 -9.35
N LEU A 17 -6.00 -1.07 -9.35
CA LEU A 17 -4.98 -0.12 -9.78
C LEU A 17 -5.10 0.25 -11.25
N ILE A 18 -5.43 -0.70 -12.12
CA ILE A 18 -5.68 -0.43 -13.53
C ILE A 18 -6.87 0.53 -13.68
N GLY A 19 -7.95 0.27 -12.96
CA GLY A 19 -9.17 1.07 -13.06
C GLY A 19 -9.07 2.46 -12.43
N SER A 20 -8.49 2.56 -11.23
CA SER A 20 -8.42 3.82 -10.50
C SER A 20 -7.10 4.56 -10.66
N GLY A 21 -6.02 3.83 -10.90
CA GLY A 21 -4.66 4.38 -10.92
C GLY A 21 -4.20 4.94 -9.57
N LYS A 22 -4.83 4.57 -8.45
CA LYS A 22 -4.52 5.15 -7.14
C LYS A 22 -4.10 4.10 -6.12
N LEU A 23 -2.96 4.37 -5.49
CA LEU A 23 -2.32 3.54 -4.48
C LEU A 23 -2.13 4.36 -3.20
N LEU A 24 -2.46 3.77 -2.06
CA LEU A 24 -2.14 4.32 -0.75
C LEU A 24 -1.12 3.39 -0.08
N ILE A 25 0.00 3.96 0.35
CA ILE A 25 1.02 3.24 1.11
C ILE A 25 0.91 3.69 2.55
N LEU A 26 0.68 2.75 3.47
CA LEU A 26 0.59 3.02 4.90
C LEU A 26 1.83 2.45 5.60
N CYS A 27 2.51 3.28 6.37
CA CYS A 27 3.59 2.82 7.24
C CYS A 27 3.01 2.24 8.53
N THR A 28 3.32 0.97 8.81
CA THR A 28 2.83 0.26 9.99
C THR A 28 3.88 0.09 11.07
N GLU A 29 5.15 0.24 10.71
CA GLU A 29 6.29 0.23 11.63
C GLU A 29 7.30 1.27 11.16
N ASP A 30 7.87 2.05 12.09
CA ASP A 30 8.85 3.09 11.73
C ASP A 30 10.00 2.52 10.91
N ALA A 31 10.43 3.27 9.91
CA ALA A 31 11.59 2.93 9.12
C ALA A 31 12.87 3.16 9.94
N VAL A 32 13.69 2.12 10.08
CA VAL A 32 14.96 2.19 10.79
C VAL A 32 16.09 1.65 9.92
N PRO A 33 17.30 2.24 9.99
CA PRO A 33 18.43 1.74 9.22
C PRO A 33 18.80 0.32 9.62
N SER A 34 19.10 -0.52 8.63
CA SER A 34 19.56 -1.89 8.86
C SER A 34 20.43 -2.34 7.69
N ARG A 35 21.75 -2.50 7.93
CA ARG A 35 22.72 -3.08 6.97
C ARG A 35 22.64 -2.47 5.55
N GLY A 36 22.69 -1.14 5.48
CA GLY A 36 22.67 -0.44 4.19
C GLY A 36 21.29 -0.33 3.55
N ASN A 37 20.24 -0.70 4.28
CA ASN A 37 18.85 -0.59 3.85
C ASN A 37 18.03 -0.01 5.00
N PHE A 38 16.73 0.18 4.76
CA PHE A 38 15.78 0.53 5.81
C PHE A 38 14.78 -0.60 5.98
N GLN A 39 14.54 -0.99 7.24
CA GLN A 39 13.50 -1.93 7.62
C GLN A 39 12.36 -1.19 8.30
N GLY A 40 11.16 -1.71 8.17
CA GLY A 40 9.97 -1.15 8.78
C GLY A 40 8.77 -2.03 8.44
N GLY A 41 7.63 -1.42 8.21
CA GLY A 41 6.44 -2.13 7.78
C GLY A 41 5.59 -1.24 6.91
N TRP A 42 5.14 -1.76 5.77
CA TRP A 42 4.28 -1.04 4.84
C TRP A 42 3.18 -1.95 4.33
N GLN A 43 1.96 -1.42 4.34
CA GLN A 43 0.80 -2.03 3.71
C GLN A 43 0.39 -1.20 2.49
N PHE A 44 -0.18 -1.86 1.50
CA PHE A 44 -0.60 -1.24 0.26
C PHE A 44 -2.11 -1.35 0.10
N TYR A 45 -2.75 -0.25 -0.28
CA TYR A 45 -4.18 -0.15 -0.52
C TYR A 45 -4.42 0.35 -1.94
N ALA A 46 -5.38 -0.25 -2.64
CA ALA A 46 -5.80 0.19 -3.95
C ALA A 46 -7.23 0.72 -3.88
N LEU A 47 -7.50 1.81 -4.59
CA LEU A 47 -8.85 2.36 -4.69
C LEU A 47 -9.65 1.52 -5.66
N ASN A 48 -10.79 0.99 -5.20
CA ASN A 48 -11.75 0.33 -6.06
C ASN A 48 -12.56 1.41 -6.80
N PRO A 49 -12.44 1.53 -8.14
CA PRO A 49 -13.07 2.61 -8.87
C PRO A 49 -14.61 2.53 -8.87
N ARG A 50 -15.17 1.35 -8.58
CA ARG A 50 -16.63 1.15 -8.57
C ARG A 50 -17.26 1.57 -7.26
N THR A 51 -16.58 1.38 -6.14
CA THR A 51 -17.14 1.65 -4.81
C THR A 51 -16.60 2.92 -4.17
N GLY A 52 -15.43 3.41 -4.63
CA GLY A 52 -14.75 4.51 -3.98
C GLY A 52 -14.09 4.13 -2.66
N LYS A 53 -14.04 2.83 -2.35
CA LYS A 53 -13.43 2.31 -1.13
C LYS A 53 -12.05 1.73 -1.42
N TRP A 54 -11.24 1.62 -0.37
CA TRP A 54 -9.86 1.15 -0.46
C TRP A 54 -9.76 -0.28 0.04
N ALA A 55 -9.07 -1.12 -0.73
CA ALA A 55 -8.84 -2.51 -0.38
C ALA A 55 -7.36 -2.74 -0.12
N VAL A 56 -7.05 -3.33 1.04
CA VAL A 56 -5.67 -3.70 1.37
C VAL A 56 -5.24 -4.92 0.55
N LEU A 57 -3.97 -4.93 0.13
CA LEU A 57 -3.38 -6.12 -0.49
C LEU A 57 -3.19 -7.18 0.59
N ASN A 58 -3.79 -8.35 0.40
CA ASN A 58 -3.68 -9.48 1.31
C ASN A 58 -2.52 -10.40 0.94
N LEU A 59 -2.12 -11.25 1.88
CA LEU A 59 -1.18 -12.34 1.63
C LEU A 59 -1.76 -13.32 0.62
N PHE A 60 -0.89 -13.93 -0.18
CA PHE A 60 -1.27 -14.90 -1.20
C PHE A 60 -1.97 -16.12 -0.62
N ARG A 61 -1.52 -16.58 0.57
CA ARG A 61 -2.07 -17.79 1.20
C ARG A 61 -2.82 -17.45 2.50
N PRO A 62 -4.12 -17.73 2.58
CA PRO A 62 -4.86 -17.55 3.82
C PRO A 62 -4.39 -18.57 4.87
N ARG A 63 -4.35 -18.12 6.13
CA ARG A 63 -4.11 -18.99 7.28
C ARG A 63 -5.43 -19.17 8.02
N ARG A 64 -5.85 -20.44 8.22
CA ARG A 64 -7.07 -20.80 9.00
C ARG A 64 -8.31 -20.04 8.54
N GLY A 65 -8.50 -19.88 7.23
CA GLY A 65 -9.64 -19.17 6.69
C GLY A 65 -9.61 -17.66 6.82
N VAL A 66 -8.57 -17.08 7.42
CA VAL A 66 -8.36 -15.63 7.52
C VAL A 66 -7.20 -15.25 6.63
N THR A 67 -7.40 -14.25 5.78
CA THR A 67 -6.35 -13.74 4.92
C THR A 67 -5.81 -12.44 5.52
N PRO A 68 -4.62 -12.48 6.16
CA PRO A 68 -4.05 -11.27 6.75
C PRO A 68 -3.54 -10.31 5.68
N PRO A 69 -3.45 -9.01 5.98
CA PRO A 69 -2.81 -8.05 5.08
C PRO A 69 -1.34 -8.39 4.85
N ARG A 70 -0.89 -8.16 3.62
CA ARG A 70 0.53 -8.29 3.30
C ARG A 70 1.28 -7.09 3.86
N VAL A 71 2.35 -7.36 4.61
CA VAL A 71 3.25 -6.31 5.11
C VAL A 71 4.61 -6.47 4.45
N VAL A 72 5.06 -5.42 3.76
CA VAL A 72 6.40 -5.38 3.17
C VAL A 72 7.36 -4.81 4.20
N LYS A 73 8.48 -5.48 4.44
CA LYS A 73 9.37 -5.19 5.57
C LYS A 73 10.59 -4.33 5.24
N THR A 74 10.84 -4.04 3.96
CA THR A 74 11.98 -3.23 3.53
C THR A 74 11.55 -2.14 2.58
N VAL A 75 12.29 -1.02 2.58
CA VAL A 75 12.08 0.06 1.60
C VAL A 75 12.32 -0.45 0.18
N ASN A 76 13.34 -1.27 -0.03
CA ASN A 76 13.59 -1.85 -1.35
C ASN A 76 12.42 -2.70 -1.84
N GLY A 77 11.82 -3.50 -0.95
CA GLY A 77 10.64 -4.30 -1.28
C GLY A 77 9.46 -3.42 -1.65
N ALA A 78 9.24 -2.33 -0.91
CA ALA A 78 8.17 -1.39 -1.21
C ALA A 78 8.37 -0.71 -2.56
N CYS A 79 9.58 -0.24 -2.85
CA CYS A 79 9.91 0.36 -4.14
C CYS A 79 9.75 -0.63 -5.30
N SER A 80 10.22 -1.86 -5.11
CA SER A 80 10.07 -2.92 -6.12
C SER A 80 8.62 -3.22 -6.42
N PHE A 81 7.78 -3.28 -5.39
CA PHE A 81 6.35 -3.51 -5.56
C PHE A 81 5.70 -2.37 -6.36
N MET A 82 6.00 -1.11 -6.02
CA MET A 82 5.43 0.04 -6.72
C MET A 82 5.80 0.03 -8.20
N LYS A 83 7.06 -0.25 -8.51
CA LYS A 83 7.51 -0.37 -9.90
C LYS A 83 6.81 -1.52 -10.61
N ASP A 84 6.67 -2.66 -9.96
CA ASP A 84 6.05 -3.85 -10.52
C ASP A 84 4.57 -3.63 -10.87
N VAL A 85 3.85 -2.86 -10.08
CA VAL A 85 2.44 -2.54 -10.37
C VAL A 85 2.27 -1.32 -11.27
N GLY A 86 3.35 -0.79 -11.82
CA GLY A 86 3.30 0.18 -12.91
C GLY A 86 3.37 1.66 -12.53
N PHE A 87 3.85 1.98 -11.32
CA PHE A 87 4.05 3.38 -10.95
C PHE A 87 5.41 3.89 -11.44
N PRO A 88 5.46 5.08 -12.07
CA PRO A 88 6.72 5.62 -12.61
C PRO A 88 7.66 6.16 -11.54
N ALA A 89 7.14 6.50 -10.38
CA ALA A 89 7.87 7.02 -9.23
C ALA A 89 7.07 6.79 -7.96
N GLY A 90 7.69 6.95 -6.82
CA GLY A 90 6.99 6.81 -5.55
C GLY A 90 7.75 7.42 -4.39
N ILE A 91 7.01 7.77 -3.34
CA ILE A 91 7.53 8.23 -2.07
C ILE A 91 7.12 7.22 -1.01
N ILE A 92 8.06 6.87 -0.14
CA ILE A 92 7.83 5.91 0.94
C ILE A 92 7.69 6.67 2.26
N PRO A 93 6.57 6.52 3.00
CA PRO A 93 6.44 7.13 4.32
C PRO A 93 7.29 6.38 5.34
N PHE A 94 7.96 7.10 6.26
CA PHE A 94 8.88 6.49 7.22
C PHE A 94 8.33 6.39 8.64
N GLY A 95 7.34 7.19 8.99
CA GLY A 95 6.76 7.19 10.33
C GLY A 95 5.50 6.36 10.43
N VAL A 96 5.38 5.55 11.48
CA VAL A 96 4.18 4.72 11.72
C VAL A 96 2.91 5.58 11.72
N GLY A 97 1.88 5.11 11.03
CA GLY A 97 0.61 5.83 10.88
C GLY A 97 0.57 6.82 9.72
N SER A 98 1.72 7.22 9.18
CA SER A 98 1.76 8.08 7.99
C SER A 98 1.56 7.28 6.71
N GLY A 99 1.15 7.97 5.66
CA GLY A 99 0.92 7.35 4.37
C GLY A 99 1.24 8.27 3.21
N VAL A 100 1.28 7.70 2.03
CA VAL A 100 1.42 8.45 0.77
C VAL A 100 0.40 7.92 -0.22
N GLU A 101 -0.44 8.81 -0.71
CA GLU A 101 -1.36 8.50 -1.80
C GLU A 101 -0.69 8.87 -3.11
N THR A 102 -0.54 7.89 -4.00
CA THR A 102 0.14 8.03 -5.27
C THR A 102 -0.80 7.69 -6.42
N SER A 103 -0.79 8.49 -7.48
CA SER A 103 -1.51 8.17 -8.70
C SER A 103 -0.55 7.82 -9.84
N LYS A 104 -1.02 7.04 -10.80
CA LYS A 104 -0.23 6.70 -12.00
C LYS A 104 0.09 7.91 -12.88
N SER A 105 -0.67 9.00 -12.72
CA SER A 105 -0.39 10.27 -13.38
C SER A 105 0.80 11.01 -12.79
N GLY A 106 1.33 10.56 -11.64
CA GLY A 106 2.49 11.16 -10.99
C GLY A 106 2.17 12.03 -9.78
N ASP A 107 0.88 12.23 -9.46
CA ASP A 107 0.50 13.00 -8.27
C ASP A 107 0.77 12.20 -7.01
N MET A 108 1.42 12.82 -6.04
CA MET A 108 1.74 12.20 -4.76
C MET A 108 1.37 13.16 -3.63
N ARG A 109 0.72 12.61 -2.59
CA ARG A 109 0.31 13.37 -1.43
C ARG A 109 0.70 12.64 -0.14
N PHE A 110 1.50 13.30 0.69
CA PHE A 110 1.86 12.81 2.01
C PHE A 110 0.73 13.07 2.98
N ILE A 111 0.42 12.07 3.81
CA ILE A 111 -0.61 12.12 4.84
C ILE A 111 0.06 11.78 6.17
N GLY A 112 0.14 12.76 7.08
CA GLY A 112 0.84 12.60 8.36
C GLY A 112 0.20 11.57 9.27
N SER A 113 -1.13 11.42 9.22
CA SER A 113 -1.86 10.43 9.99
C SER A 113 -3.01 9.90 9.13
N VAL A 114 -2.89 8.66 8.70
CA VAL A 114 -3.94 8.00 7.90
C VAL A 114 -5.05 7.53 8.83
N ALA A 115 -6.27 7.91 8.51
CA ALA A 115 -7.45 7.51 9.26
C ALA A 115 -8.42 6.73 8.35
N PHE A 116 -8.94 5.64 8.87
CA PHE A 116 -9.94 4.83 8.20
C PHE A 116 -11.30 4.95 8.91
N ASP A 117 -12.34 4.88 8.11
CA ASP A 117 -13.71 4.78 8.62
C ASP A 117 -14.03 3.37 9.09
#